data_fef1b1c6aa2c725fe7d0e899ca22e549
#
_entry.id   fef1b1c6aa2c725fe7d0e899ca22e549
#
_cell.length_a   1.000
_cell.length_b   1.000
_cell.length_c   1.000
_cell.angle_alpha   90.00
_cell.angle_beta   90.00
_cell.angle_gamma   90.00
#
_symmetry.space_group_name_H-M   'P 1'
#
loop_
_entity.id
_entity.type
_entity.pdbx_description
1 polymer ?
#
loop_
_entity_poly.entity_id
_entity_poly.type
_entity_poly.pdbx_seq_one_letter_code
_entity_poly.pdbx_strand_id
1 'polypeptide(L)'
;MTNKELIVLFKDYCQSVLRYSQHTILAYTKDLEGFDEFLASESFGSFIEVSPRVAKFYITSATSRYQNLTVRRKISTLKTFYHFLLKEDLINHHPFLEVKYPKTRKKLPKFVYPEEIEALFNSIDVSSDKGKRNHLIFDMLYGTGIRVSELCEIKHRDIDFKQRTILIHGKGQKDRYVLMNETLTQRLEEYFLSTRKNLMKQNDHKYMLVNMQGKPITSRGVRYIVKEVIDQSSSYLNISPHTLRHTFASHLISQGADLRSVQELLGHAHISSTQIYTNISKEDLKRHYLNHHPRARKK
;
A
#
# COMPACT_ATOMS: atom_id res chain seq x y z
N MET A 1 9.48 -31.00 -18.00
CA MET A 1 8.77 -29.70 -17.88
C MET A 1 9.76 -28.58 -18.07
N THR A 2 9.38 -27.59 -18.84
CA THR A 2 10.19 -26.36 -19.04
C THR A 2 10.04 -25.40 -17.86
N ASN A 3 10.99 -24.49 -17.68
CA ASN A 3 10.91 -23.45 -16.65
C ASN A 3 9.65 -22.59 -16.80
N LYS A 4 9.18 -22.33 -18.02
CA LYS A 4 7.96 -21.58 -18.29
C LYS A 4 6.70 -22.32 -17.82
N GLU A 5 6.62 -23.62 -18.03
CA GLU A 5 5.50 -24.46 -17.54
C GLU A 5 5.48 -24.47 -16.01
N LEU A 6 6.63 -24.57 -15.36
CA LEU A 6 6.74 -24.51 -13.89
C LEU A 6 6.30 -23.16 -13.32
N ILE A 7 6.61 -22.05 -14.00
CA ILE A 7 6.13 -20.73 -13.61
C ILE A 7 4.59 -20.64 -13.71
N VAL A 8 3.99 -21.19 -14.76
CA VAL A 8 2.53 -21.20 -14.93
C VAL A 8 1.87 -22.01 -13.81
N LEU A 9 2.31 -23.22 -13.53
CA LEU A 9 1.79 -24.04 -12.44
C LEU A 9 1.92 -23.33 -11.08
N PHE A 10 3.04 -22.70 -10.82
CA PHE A 10 3.24 -21.95 -9.58
C PHE A 10 2.32 -20.74 -9.47
N LYS A 11 2.03 -20.05 -10.58
CA LYS A 11 1.03 -18.95 -10.58
C LYS A 11 -0.35 -19.47 -10.17
N ASP A 12 -0.77 -20.60 -10.71
CA ASP A 12 -2.06 -21.20 -10.38
C ASP A 12 -2.10 -21.66 -8.91
N TYR A 13 -1.02 -22.22 -8.40
CA TYR A 13 -0.85 -22.54 -6.98
C TYR A 13 -0.94 -21.31 -6.09
N CYS A 14 -0.25 -20.22 -6.46
CA CYS A 14 -0.31 -18.96 -5.72
C CYS A 14 -1.72 -18.36 -5.69
N GLN A 15 -2.48 -18.51 -6.77
CA GLN A 15 -3.83 -17.97 -6.89
C GLN A 15 -4.85 -18.83 -6.15
N SER A 16 -4.86 -20.13 -6.40
CA SER A 16 -5.91 -21.05 -5.92
C SER A 16 -5.65 -21.52 -4.49
N VAL A 17 -4.42 -21.89 -4.14
CA VAL A 17 -4.08 -22.46 -2.83
C VAL A 17 -3.61 -21.38 -1.85
N LEU A 18 -2.64 -20.56 -2.22
CA LEU A 18 -2.09 -19.54 -1.33
C LEU A 18 -2.95 -18.27 -1.27
N ARG A 19 -3.89 -18.10 -2.20
CA ARG A 19 -4.80 -16.94 -2.30
C ARG A 19 -4.05 -15.61 -2.27
N TYR A 20 -2.90 -15.55 -2.95
CA TYR A 20 -2.10 -14.35 -3.04
C TYR A 20 -2.79 -13.29 -3.91
N SER A 21 -2.50 -12.01 -3.64
CA SER A 21 -2.99 -10.91 -4.47
C SER A 21 -2.34 -10.95 -5.85
N GLN A 22 -3.04 -10.42 -6.88
CA GLN A 22 -2.50 -10.30 -8.23
C GLN A 22 -1.15 -9.57 -8.26
N HIS A 23 -0.98 -8.54 -7.41
CA HIS A 23 0.30 -7.84 -7.28
C HIS A 23 1.42 -8.72 -6.74
N THR A 24 1.12 -9.61 -5.79
CA THR A 24 2.10 -10.57 -5.26
C THR A 24 2.47 -11.59 -6.33
N ILE A 25 1.47 -12.14 -7.02
CA ILE A 25 1.67 -13.10 -8.11
C ILE A 25 2.54 -12.49 -9.22
N LEU A 26 2.22 -11.27 -9.66
CA LEU A 26 2.99 -10.56 -10.68
C LEU A 26 4.44 -10.31 -10.25
N ALA A 27 4.65 -9.92 -8.98
CA ALA A 27 5.98 -9.71 -8.45
C ALA A 27 6.79 -11.03 -8.38
N TYR A 28 6.15 -12.11 -7.97
CA TYR A 28 6.75 -13.44 -7.91
C TYR A 28 7.10 -13.97 -9.30
N THR A 29 6.17 -13.79 -10.27
CA THR A 29 6.43 -14.17 -11.67
C THR A 29 7.67 -13.46 -12.21
N LYS A 30 7.77 -12.14 -12.06
CA LYS A 30 8.95 -11.38 -12.49
C LYS A 30 10.24 -11.80 -11.80
N ASP A 31 10.17 -12.22 -10.54
CA ASP A 31 11.36 -12.73 -9.85
C ASP A 31 11.82 -14.06 -10.41
N LEU A 32 10.88 -14.96 -10.77
CA LEU A 32 11.18 -16.24 -11.39
C LEU A 32 11.68 -16.09 -12.82
N GLU A 33 11.06 -15.21 -13.61
CA GLU A 33 11.55 -14.87 -14.96
C GLU A 33 12.99 -14.36 -14.90
N GLY A 34 13.30 -13.43 -13.99
CA GLY A 34 14.68 -12.95 -13.82
C GLY A 34 15.64 -13.99 -13.26
N PHE A 35 15.16 -15.03 -12.58
CA PHE A 35 15.98 -16.16 -12.16
C PHE A 35 16.20 -17.14 -13.34
N ASP A 36 15.20 -17.36 -14.17
CA ASP A 36 15.30 -18.15 -15.40
C ASP A 36 16.33 -17.53 -16.38
N GLU A 37 16.25 -16.21 -16.58
CA GLU A 37 17.26 -15.48 -17.37
C GLU A 37 18.69 -15.64 -16.83
N PHE A 38 18.84 -15.62 -15.50
CA PHE A 38 20.13 -15.86 -14.86
C PHE A 38 20.64 -17.28 -15.11
N LEU A 39 19.79 -18.30 -14.93
CA LEU A 39 20.17 -19.70 -15.19
C LEU A 39 20.60 -19.90 -16.64
N ALA A 40 19.87 -19.32 -17.58
CA ALA A 40 20.20 -19.37 -19.00
C ALA A 40 21.56 -18.67 -19.32
N SER A 41 21.81 -17.50 -18.73
CA SER A 41 23.06 -16.73 -18.95
C SER A 41 24.30 -17.44 -18.42
N GLU A 42 24.15 -18.22 -17.35
CA GLU A 42 25.24 -18.96 -16.70
C GLU A 42 25.28 -20.45 -17.10
N SER A 43 24.39 -20.90 -18.00
CA SER A 43 24.27 -22.29 -18.45
C SER A 43 24.04 -23.30 -17.33
N PHE A 44 23.22 -22.93 -16.30
CA PHE A 44 22.94 -23.78 -15.16
C PHE A 44 21.72 -24.71 -15.34
N GLY A 45 21.14 -24.79 -16.52
CA GLY A 45 20.03 -25.68 -16.83
C GLY A 45 18.66 -25.22 -16.29
N SER A 46 17.83 -26.17 -15.90
CA SER A 46 16.44 -25.91 -15.48
C SER A 46 16.30 -25.66 -13.98
N PHE A 47 15.12 -25.15 -13.56
CA PHE A 47 14.82 -24.94 -12.14
C PHE A 47 14.97 -26.21 -11.29
N ILE A 48 14.65 -27.36 -11.83
CA ILE A 48 14.72 -28.65 -11.11
C ILE A 48 16.15 -29.13 -10.87
N GLU A 49 17.13 -28.62 -11.64
CA GLU A 49 18.55 -28.98 -11.55
C GLU A 49 19.36 -28.06 -10.64
N VAL A 50 18.74 -27.02 -10.11
CA VAL A 50 19.42 -26.01 -9.28
C VAL A 50 19.94 -26.64 -7.98
N SER A 51 21.26 -26.57 -7.80
CA SER A 51 21.94 -27.00 -6.57
C SER A 51 22.01 -25.86 -5.54
N PRO A 52 22.26 -26.14 -4.25
CA PRO A 52 22.52 -25.11 -3.22
C PRO A 52 23.70 -24.17 -3.58
N ARG A 53 24.67 -24.64 -4.36
CA ARG A 53 25.79 -23.82 -4.85
C ARG A 53 25.30 -22.78 -5.86
N VAL A 54 24.47 -23.17 -6.83
CA VAL A 54 23.86 -22.26 -7.81
C VAL A 54 22.95 -21.24 -7.11
N ALA A 55 22.16 -21.68 -6.13
CA ALA A 55 21.32 -20.78 -5.34
C ALA A 55 22.15 -19.69 -4.62
N LYS A 56 23.26 -20.07 -3.96
CA LYS A 56 24.18 -19.10 -3.33
C LYS A 56 24.81 -18.16 -4.34
N PHE A 57 25.22 -18.66 -5.50
CA PHE A 57 25.81 -17.85 -6.57
C PHE A 57 24.81 -16.81 -7.10
N TYR A 58 23.56 -17.22 -7.38
CA TYR A 58 22.50 -16.29 -7.76
C TYR A 58 22.30 -15.18 -6.73
N ILE A 59 22.23 -15.51 -5.44
CA ILE A 59 22.00 -14.51 -4.39
C ILE A 59 23.20 -13.56 -4.27
N THR A 60 24.41 -14.02 -4.46
CA THR A 60 25.61 -13.16 -4.51
C THR A 60 25.51 -12.19 -5.68
N SER A 61 25.18 -12.67 -6.89
CA SER A 61 24.95 -11.84 -8.06
C SER A 61 23.78 -10.85 -7.86
N ALA A 62 22.67 -11.30 -7.25
CA ALA A 62 21.56 -10.42 -6.96
C ALA A 62 21.92 -9.32 -5.94
N THR A 63 22.75 -9.63 -4.94
CA THR A 63 23.18 -8.67 -3.93
C THR A 63 24.07 -7.56 -4.49
N SER A 64 24.84 -7.83 -5.54
CA SER A 64 25.63 -6.82 -6.22
C SER A 64 24.80 -5.89 -7.13
N ARG A 65 23.63 -6.36 -7.62
CA ARG A 65 22.79 -5.63 -8.59
C ARG A 65 21.59 -4.91 -7.94
N TYR A 66 21.07 -5.41 -6.81
CA TYR A 66 19.83 -4.94 -6.20
C TYR A 66 20.01 -4.51 -4.75
N GLN A 67 19.12 -3.62 -4.30
CA GLN A 67 19.04 -3.26 -2.89
C GLN A 67 18.60 -4.46 -2.03
N ASN A 68 19.08 -4.53 -0.78
CA ASN A 68 18.80 -5.63 0.16
C ASN A 68 17.33 -5.99 0.29
N LEU A 69 16.43 -4.99 0.25
CA LEU A 69 14.99 -5.24 0.33
C LEU A 69 14.45 -6.03 -0.90
N THR A 70 14.96 -5.71 -2.09
CA THR A 70 14.64 -6.43 -3.33
C THR A 70 15.20 -7.86 -3.28
N VAL A 71 16.45 -8.02 -2.81
CA VAL A 71 17.07 -9.35 -2.66
C VAL A 71 16.28 -10.21 -1.67
N ARG A 72 15.83 -9.63 -0.55
CA ARG A 72 14.97 -10.32 0.43
C ARG A 72 13.68 -10.83 -0.21
N ARG A 73 13.01 -10.00 -1.04
CA ARG A 73 11.80 -10.41 -1.76
C ARG A 73 12.10 -11.56 -2.72
N LYS A 74 13.18 -11.46 -3.51
CA LYS A 74 13.60 -12.52 -4.44
C LYS A 74 13.88 -13.85 -3.70
N ILE A 75 14.58 -13.81 -2.56
CA ILE A 75 14.78 -14.99 -1.72
C ILE A 75 13.44 -15.56 -1.24
N SER A 76 12.52 -14.71 -0.82
CA SER A 76 11.18 -15.15 -0.39
C SER A 76 10.41 -15.82 -1.51
N THR A 77 10.41 -15.23 -2.71
CA THR A 77 9.80 -15.81 -3.91
C THR A 77 10.37 -17.20 -4.21
N LEU A 78 11.71 -17.30 -4.27
CA LEU A 78 12.38 -18.56 -4.57
C LEU A 78 12.15 -19.63 -3.50
N LYS A 79 12.18 -19.25 -2.21
CA LYS A 79 11.83 -20.19 -1.14
C LYS A 79 10.40 -20.72 -1.29
N THR A 80 9.44 -19.85 -1.59
CA THR A 80 8.05 -20.28 -1.79
C THR A 80 7.91 -21.17 -3.03
N PHE A 81 8.60 -20.83 -4.12
CA PHE A 81 8.59 -21.61 -5.35
C PHE A 81 9.21 -23.01 -5.17
N TYR A 82 10.39 -23.09 -4.56
CA TYR A 82 11.04 -24.39 -4.32
C TYR A 82 10.32 -25.22 -3.27
N HIS A 83 9.61 -24.61 -2.34
CA HIS A 83 8.70 -25.31 -1.45
C HIS A 83 7.51 -25.92 -2.20
N PHE A 84 6.98 -25.19 -3.18
CA PHE A 84 5.95 -25.71 -4.09
C PHE A 84 6.49 -26.90 -4.90
N LEU A 85 7.65 -26.77 -5.55
CA LEU A 85 8.25 -27.86 -6.33
C LEU A 85 8.47 -29.13 -5.49
N LEU A 86 8.89 -28.95 -4.25
CA LEU A 86 9.09 -30.07 -3.31
C LEU A 86 7.77 -30.73 -2.90
N LYS A 87 6.71 -29.93 -2.71
CA LYS A 87 5.38 -30.44 -2.40
C LYS A 87 4.72 -31.19 -3.54
N GLU A 88 5.04 -30.83 -4.78
CA GLU A 88 4.55 -31.51 -5.99
C GLU A 88 5.50 -32.65 -6.45
N ASP A 89 6.43 -33.07 -5.59
CA ASP A 89 7.40 -34.15 -5.84
C ASP A 89 8.23 -33.97 -7.13
N LEU A 90 8.40 -32.71 -7.57
CA LEU A 90 9.19 -32.37 -8.76
C LEU A 90 10.69 -32.30 -8.48
N ILE A 91 11.08 -32.17 -7.21
CA ILE A 91 12.46 -32.14 -6.72
C ILE A 91 12.57 -32.88 -5.38
N ASN A 92 13.76 -33.38 -5.06
CA ASN A 92 14.03 -34.08 -3.81
C ASN A 92 14.72 -33.23 -2.73
N HIS A 93 15.13 -32.03 -3.06
CA HIS A 93 15.80 -31.12 -2.13
C HIS A 93 15.46 -29.65 -2.41
N HIS A 94 15.54 -28.81 -1.39
CA HIS A 94 15.22 -27.40 -1.48
C HIS A 94 16.49 -26.52 -1.53
N PRO A 95 16.95 -26.05 -2.72
CA PRO A 95 18.27 -25.40 -2.86
C PRO A 95 18.40 -24.06 -2.10
N PHE A 96 17.31 -23.37 -1.83
CA PHE A 96 17.29 -22.10 -1.11
C PHE A 96 17.01 -22.22 0.39
N LEU A 97 16.86 -23.41 0.94
CA LEU A 97 16.45 -23.60 2.34
C LEU A 97 17.36 -22.84 3.31
N GLU A 98 18.66 -23.04 3.17
CA GLU A 98 19.68 -22.42 4.05
C GLU A 98 20.09 -21.00 3.68
N VAL A 99 19.56 -20.46 2.58
CA VAL A 99 19.92 -19.10 2.15
C VAL A 99 19.42 -18.08 3.17
N LYS A 100 20.37 -17.33 3.74
CA LYS A 100 20.08 -16.29 4.73
C LYS A 100 19.65 -15.00 4.06
N TYR A 101 18.69 -14.31 4.69
CA TYR A 101 18.27 -12.99 4.22
C TYR A 101 19.34 -11.94 4.53
N PRO A 102 19.67 -11.03 3.58
CA PRO A 102 20.59 -9.94 3.84
C PRO A 102 20.04 -9.03 4.97
N LYS A 103 20.95 -8.55 5.81
CA LYS A 103 20.59 -7.60 6.88
C LYS A 103 20.11 -6.30 6.24
N THR A 104 18.93 -5.83 6.63
CA THR A 104 18.42 -4.52 6.28
C THR A 104 18.58 -3.59 7.48
N ARG A 105 19.18 -2.42 7.28
CA ARG A 105 19.12 -1.36 8.30
C ARG A 105 17.66 -0.92 8.41
N LYS A 106 17.07 -1.07 9.58
CA LYS A 106 15.75 -0.46 9.86
C LYS A 106 15.97 1.06 9.80
N LYS A 107 15.51 1.67 8.71
CA LYS A 107 15.37 3.14 8.71
C LYS A 107 14.29 3.45 9.73
N LEU A 108 14.62 4.21 10.76
CA LEU A 108 13.61 4.76 11.65
C LEU A 108 12.60 5.53 10.79
N PRO A 109 11.30 5.30 10.99
CA PRO A 109 10.29 6.08 10.31
C PRO A 109 10.57 7.56 10.58
N LYS A 110 10.65 8.38 9.53
CA LYS A 110 10.77 9.83 9.71
C LYS A 110 9.45 10.31 10.28
N PHE A 111 9.49 10.88 11.46
CA PHE A 111 8.37 11.59 12.05
C PHE A 111 8.21 12.91 11.28
N VAL A 112 7.01 13.18 10.83
CA VAL A 112 6.67 14.46 10.18
C VAL A 112 5.86 15.25 11.20
N TYR A 113 6.30 16.43 11.55
CA TYR A 113 5.65 17.28 12.55
C TYR A 113 4.33 17.85 12.01
N PRO A 114 3.36 18.18 12.89
CA PRO A 114 2.10 18.79 12.47
C PRO A 114 2.27 20.07 11.66
N GLU A 115 3.24 20.91 12.02
CA GLU A 115 3.56 22.16 11.35
C GLU A 115 4.08 21.94 9.93
N GLU A 116 4.85 20.86 9.71
CA GLU A 116 5.34 20.48 8.39
C GLU A 116 4.19 19.99 7.50
N ILE A 117 3.23 19.27 8.08
CA ILE A 117 2.01 18.86 7.37
C ILE A 117 1.16 20.08 7.03
N GLU A 118 1.00 21.04 7.95
CA GLU A 118 0.23 22.26 7.69
C GLU A 118 0.89 23.11 6.59
N ALA A 119 2.21 23.28 6.63
CA ALA A 119 2.97 23.98 5.58
C ALA A 119 2.79 23.32 4.21
N LEU A 120 2.75 21.99 4.17
CA LEU A 120 2.53 21.22 2.95
C LEU A 120 1.12 21.43 2.39
N PHE A 121 0.10 21.45 3.23
CA PHE A 121 -1.27 21.78 2.81
C PHE A 121 -1.38 23.21 2.26
N ASN A 122 -0.74 24.16 2.93
CA ASN A 122 -0.75 25.58 2.53
C ASN A 122 0.01 25.85 1.22
N SER A 123 0.93 24.97 0.82
CA SER A 123 1.65 25.07 -0.45
C SER A 123 0.82 24.64 -1.67
N ILE A 124 -0.32 23.99 -1.46
CA ILE A 124 -1.17 23.51 -2.57
C ILE A 124 -2.07 24.64 -3.03
N ASP A 125 -1.87 25.12 -4.26
CA ASP A 125 -2.74 26.11 -4.88
C ASP A 125 -4.13 25.51 -5.18
N VAL A 126 -5.13 25.93 -4.41
CA VAL A 126 -6.52 25.47 -4.53
C VAL A 126 -7.37 26.33 -5.48
N SER A 127 -6.79 27.25 -6.24
CA SER A 127 -7.50 28.06 -7.22
C SER A 127 -7.96 27.22 -8.44
N SER A 128 -7.20 26.19 -8.78
CA SER A 128 -7.46 25.32 -9.92
C SER A 128 -8.12 23.99 -9.51
N ASP A 129 -8.85 23.37 -10.44
CA ASP A 129 -9.44 22.02 -10.25
C ASP A 129 -8.36 20.98 -9.96
N LYS A 130 -7.17 21.11 -10.56
CA LYS A 130 -6.00 20.26 -10.26
C LYS A 130 -5.59 20.40 -8.80
N GLY A 131 -5.47 21.62 -8.33
CA GLY A 131 -5.06 21.91 -6.96
C GLY A 131 -6.10 21.47 -5.94
N LYS A 132 -7.39 21.74 -6.17
CA LYS A 132 -8.49 21.27 -5.32
C LYS A 132 -8.47 19.74 -5.18
N ARG A 133 -8.32 19.02 -6.30
CA ARG A 133 -8.16 17.56 -6.28
C ARG A 133 -6.92 17.11 -5.51
N ASN A 134 -5.77 17.74 -5.75
CA ASN A 134 -4.53 17.37 -5.08
C ASN A 134 -4.64 17.58 -3.56
N HIS A 135 -5.19 18.71 -3.14
CA HIS A 135 -5.44 19.03 -1.75
C HIS A 135 -6.38 17.99 -1.09
N LEU A 136 -7.47 17.61 -1.79
CA LEU A 136 -8.39 16.58 -1.30
C LEU A 136 -7.70 15.23 -1.15
N ILE A 137 -6.83 14.82 -2.09
CA ILE A 137 -6.05 13.58 -1.99
C ILE A 137 -5.18 13.57 -0.73
N PHE A 138 -4.50 14.68 -0.42
CA PHE A 138 -3.71 14.81 0.80
C PHE A 138 -4.59 14.76 2.05
N ASP A 139 -5.73 15.45 2.06
CA ASP A 139 -6.67 15.43 3.17
C ASP A 139 -7.21 14.01 3.42
N MET A 140 -7.57 13.28 2.38
CA MET A 140 -8.03 11.90 2.51
C MET A 140 -6.93 10.97 3.05
N LEU A 141 -5.71 11.05 2.52
CA LEU A 141 -4.59 10.20 2.97
C LEU A 141 -4.20 10.49 4.42
N TYR A 142 -4.06 11.75 4.80
CA TYR A 142 -3.64 12.14 6.13
C TYR A 142 -4.83 12.15 7.12
N GLY A 143 -6.00 12.61 6.72
CA GLY A 143 -7.16 12.73 7.59
C GLY A 143 -7.82 11.39 7.93
N THR A 144 -7.66 10.36 7.10
CA THR A 144 -8.29 9.05 7.33
C THR A 144 -7.30 7.90 7.47
N GLY A 145 -6.05 8.11 7.11
CA GLY A 145 -5.01 7.08 7.14
C GLY A 145 -5.25 5.90 6.19
N ILE A 146 -6.09 6.03 5.17
CA ILE A 146 -6.37 4.95 4.19
C ILE A 146 -5.13 4.63 3.34
N ARG A 147 -5.09 3.42 2.76
CA ARG A 147 -4.03 3.04 1.82
C ARG A 147 -4.28 3.68 0.46
N VAL A 148 -3.22 3.97 -0.29
CA VAL A 148 -3.34 4.54 -1.65
C VAL A 148 -4.21 3.69 -2.57
N SER A 149 -4.09 2.37 -2.51
CA SER A 149 -4.93 1.48 -3.32
C SER A 149 -6.40 1.58 -2.94
N GLU A 150 -6.69 1.68 -1.63
CA GLU A 150 -8.04 1.87 -1.12
C GLU A 150 -8.62 3.22 -1.58
N LEU A 151 -7.83 4.29 -1.47
CA LEU A 151 -8.20 5.63 -1.96
C LEU A 151 -8.63 5.61 -3.44
N CYS A 152 -7.90 4.89 -4.29
CA CYS A 152 -8.19 4.82 -5.72
C CYS A 152 -9.47 4.04 -6.05
N GLU A 153 -9.90 3.14 -5.17
CA GLU A 153 -11.08 2.28 -5.38
C GLU A 153 -12.38 2.88 -4.82
N ILE A 154 -12.33 4.00 -4.08
CA ILE A 154 -13.52 4.63 -3.51
C ILE A 154 -14.46 5.07 -4.64
N LYS A 155 -15.72 4.64 -4.52
CA LYS A 155 -16.81 5.06 -5.37
C LYS A 155 -17.71 6.05 -4.62
N HIS A 156 -18.46 6.88 -5.34
CA HIS A 156 -19.34 7.86 -4.69
C HIS A 156 -20.40 7.21 -3.76
N ARG A 157 -20.87 5.99 -4.08
CA ARG A 157 -21.81 5.22 -3.25
C ARG A 157 -21.23 4.73 -1.91
N ASP A 158 -19.90 4.72 -1.79
CA ASP A 158 -19.20 4.25 -0.59
C ASP A 158 -19.08 5.39 0.46
N ILE A 159 -19.54 6.59 0.13
CA ILE A 159 -19.43 7.79 0.97
C ILE A 159 -20.79 8.15 1.57
N ASP A 160 -20.84 8.22 2.88
CA ASP A 160 -21.98 8.76 3.63
C ASP A 160 -21.61 10.13 4.20
N PHE A 161 -22.09 11.19 3.54
CA PHE A 161 -21.84 12.57 3.96
C PHE A 161 -22.53 12.92 5.29
N LYS A 162 -23.71 12.32 5.57
CA LYS A 162 -24.46 12.56 6.80
C LYS A 162 -23.75 11.95 8.00
N GLN A 163 -23.33 10.69 7.87
CA GLN A 163 -22.60 9.99 8.92
C GLN A 163 -21.11 10.36 8.95
N ARG A 164 -20.60 11.08 7.92
CA ARG A 164 -19.20 11.43 7.74
C ARG A 164 -18.30 10.20 7.72
N THR A 165 -18.69 9.18 6.97
CA THR A 165 -17.95 7.91 6.86
C THR A 165 -17.71 7.53 5.41
N ILE A 166 -16.65 6.77 5.18
CA ILE A 166 -16.34 6.13 3.90
C ILE A 166 -16.20 4.63 4.13
N LEU A 167 -16.93 3.82 3.37
CA LEU A 167 -16.77 2.38 3.36
C LEU A 167 -15.54 2.01 2.54
N ILE A 168 -14.58 1.36 3.16
CA ILE A 168 -13.35 0.88 2.53
C ILE A 168 -13.44 -0.63 2.38
N HIS A 169 -13.37 -1.10 1.14
CA HIS A 169 -13.35 -2.52 0.82
C HIS A 169 -11.95 -3.10 1.04
N GLY A 170 -11.81 -3.98 2.02
CA GLY A 170 -10.54 -4.58 2.41
C GLY A 170 -10.25 -5.91 1.71
N LYS A 171 -8.99 -6.36 1.78
CA LYS A 171 -8.60 -7.68 1.28
C LYS A 171 -9.31 -8.79 2.07
N GLY A 172 -9.93 -9.77 1.37
CA GLY A 172 -10.60 -10.90 1.99
C GLY A 172 -11.96 -10.55 2.60
N GLN A 173 -12.70 -9.61 2.00
CA GLN A 173 -14.05 -9.17 2.42
C GLN A 173 -14.09 -8.57 3.84
N LYS A 174 -12.98 -8.02 4.31
CA LYS A 174 -12.92 -7.30 5.59
C LYS A 174 -13.12 -5.82 5.32
N ASP A 175 -14.37 -5.43 5.15
CA ASP A 175 -14.75 -4.03 4.97
C ASP A 175 -14.66 -3.28 6.30
N ARG A 176 -14.31 -2.00 6.22
CA ARG A 176 -14.30 -1.11 7.37
C ARG A 176 -14.78 0.28 7.01
N TYR A 177 -15.33 0.99 7.98
CA TYR A 177 -15.62 2.41 7.85
C TYR A 177 -14.42 3.23 8.32
N VAL A 178 -14.08 4.28 7.56
CA VAL A 178 -13.17 5.34 8.01
C VAL A 178 -13.96 6.61 8.26
N LEU A 179 -13.53 7.39 9.24
CA LEU A 179 -14.19 8.60 9.67
C LEU A 179 -13.63 9.80 8.93
N MET A 180 -14.50 10.75 8.61
CA MET A 180 -14.12 12.06 8.09
C MET A 180 -14.43 13.14 9.12
N ASN A 181 -13.54 14.13 9.23
CA ASN A 181 -13.86 15.35 9.95
C ASN A 181 -14.76 16.25 9.09
N GLU A 182 -15.28 17.30 9.69
CA GLU A 182 -16.20 18.24 9.03
C GLU A 182 -15.58 18.88 7.80
N THR A 183 -14.36 19.39 7.92
CA THR A 183 -13.61 20.04 6.83
C THR A 183 -13.38 19.12 5.64
N LEU A 184 -12.95 17.87 5.88
CA LEU A 184 -12.78 16.88 4.83
C LEU A 184 -14.10 16.54 4.15
N THR A 185 -15.19 16.42 4.94
CA THR A 185 -16.52 16.12 4.41
C THR A 185 -16.99 17.22 3.46
N GLN A 186 -16.91 18.48 3.88
CA GLN A 186 -17.27 19.64 3.05
C GLN A 186 -16.44 19.69 1.76
N ARG A 187 -15.13 19.53 1.85
CA ARG A 187 -14.23 19.51 0.68
C ARG A 187 -14.53 18.38 -0.29
N LEU A 188 -14.84 17.21 0.23
CA LEU A 188 -15.19 16.04 -0.58
C LEU A 188 -16.52 16.26 -1.30
N GLU A 189 -17.48 16.88 -0.64
CA GLU A 189 -18.78 17.24 -1.22
C GLU A 189 -18.65 18.31 -2.32
N GLU A 190 -17.90 19.40 -2.06
CA GLU A 190 -17.57 20.43 -3.04
C GLU A 190 -16.86 19.84 -4.26
N TYR A 191 -15.87 18.98 -4.02
CA TYR A 191 -15.17 18.29 -5.09
C TYR A 191 -16.13 17.44 -5.93
N PHE A 192 -17.03 16.70 -5.30
CA PHE A 192 -17.99 15.84 -6.01
C PHE A 192 -18.97 16.65 -6.84
N LEU A 193 -19.49 17.74 -6.30
CA LEU A 193 -20.50 18.57 -6.93
C LEU A 193 -19.97 19.45 -8.07
N SER A 194 -18.71 19.89 -8.00
CA SER A 194 -18.12 20.83 -8.97
C SER A 194 -16.86 20.29 -9.62
N THR A 195 -15.74 20.24 -8.93
CA THR A 195 -14.41 19.93 -9.46
C THR A 195 -14.36 18.61 -10.22
N ARG A 196 -14.98 17.55 -9.66
CA ARG A 196 -15.03 16.25 -10.30
C ARG A 196 -15.76 16.31 -11.63
N LYS A 197 -16.89 17.03 -11.70
CA LYS A 197 -17.65 17.19 -12.95
C LYS A 197 -16.81 17.84 -14.04
N ASN A 198 -16.07 18.89 -13.72
CA ASN A 198 -15.16 19.56 -14.64
C ASN A 198 -14.06 18.62 -15.15
N LEU A 199 -13.47 17.84 -14.23
CA LEU A 199 -12.39 16.90 -14.55
C LEU A 199 -12.87 15.67 -15.32
N MET A 200 -14.10 15.20 -15.10
CA MET A 200 -14.69 14.01 -15.76
C MET A 200 -14.76 14.16 -17.29
N LYS A 201 -14.95 15.38 -17.80
CA LYS A 201 -15.14 15.63 -19.23
C LYS A 201 -16.26 14.74 -19.79
N GLN A 202 -15.95 13.90 -20.78
CA GLN A 202 -16.89 12.96 -21.41
C GLN A 202 -16.86 11.54 -20.82
N ASN A 203 -16.04 11.32 -19.74
CA ASN A 203 -15.97 9.99 -19.12
C ASN A 203 -17.18 9.76 -18.21
N ASP A 204 -17.62 8.52 -18.14
CA ASP A 204 -18.63 8.07 -17.16
C ASP A 204 -18.13 6.88 -16.38
N HIS A 205 -17.93 7.07 -15.06
CA HIS A 205 -17.59 6.02 -14.12
C HIS A 205 -17.92 6.44 -12.68
N LYS A 206 -18.02 5.45 -11.79
CA LYS A 206 -18.47 5.65 -10.41
C LYS A 206 -17.34 5.95 -9.40
N TYR A 207 -16.08 5.95 -9.82
CA TYR A 207 -14.95 6.26 -8.95
C TYR A 207 -14.96 7.72 -8.50
N MET A 208 -14.64 7.94 -7.23
CA MET A 208 -14.68 9.28 -6.63
C MET A 208 -13.57 10.18 -7.17
N LEU A 209 -12.34 9.71 -7.17
CA LEU A 209 -11.20 10.51 -7.60
C LEU A 209 -10.82 10.25 -9.05
N VAL A 210 -10.55 11.35 -9.77
CA VAL A 210 -10.22 11.32 -11.19
C VAL A 210 -8.88 11.99 -11.49
N ASN A 211 -8.23 11.56 -12.55
CA ASN A 211 -7.04 12.20 -13.08
C ASN A 211 -7.42 13.39 -14.01
N MET A 212 -6.41 14.07 -14.59
CA MET A 212 -6.64 15.22 -15.48
C MET A 212 -7.27 14.85 -16.83
N GLN A 213 -7.33 13.57 -17.17
CA GLN A 213 -8.01 13.04 -18.36
C GLN A 213 -9.46 12.59 -18.06
N GLY A 214 -9.92 12.75 -16.81
CA GLY A 214 -11.25 12.32 -16.37
C GLY A 214 -11.36 10.82 -16.11
N LYS A 215 -10.28 10.04 -16.17
CA LYS A 215 -10.25 8.61 -15.87
C LYS A 215 -10.04 8.39 -14.36
N PRO A 216 -10.41 7.21 -13.82
CA PRO A 216 -10.12 6.87 -12.44
C PRO A 216 -8.64 7.08 -12.10
N ILE A 217 -8.36 7.64 -10.93
CA ILE A 217 -6.98 7.85 -10.51
C ILE A 217 -6.33 6.53 -10.16
N THR A 218 -5.03 6.40 -10.42
CA THR A 218 -4.27 5.17 -10.11
C THR A 218 -3.33 5.40 -8.93
N SER A 219 -2.93 4.33 -8.26
CA SER A 219 -1.93 4.39 -7.19
C SER A 219 -0.59 5.01 -7.65
N ARG A 220 -0.22 4.84 -8.92
CA ARG A 220 0.96 5.50 -9.52
C ARG A 220 0.71 7.01 -9.67
N GLY A 221 -0.49 7.39 -10.14
CA GLY A 221 -0.89 8.80 -10.25
C GLY A 221 -0.89 9.52 -8.91
N VAL A 222 -1.44 8.89 -7.87
CA VAL A 222 -1.41 9.46 -6.50
C VAL A 222 0.03 9.65 -5.99
N ARG A 223 0.91 8.66 -6.20
CA ARG A 223 2.34 8.81 -5.81
C ARG A 223 3.02 9.94 -6.56
N TYR A 224 2.71 10.10 -7.84
CA TYR A 224 3.24 11.22 -8.64
C TYR A 224 2.75 12.57 -8.08
N ILE A 225 1.45 12.70 -7.78
CA ILE A 225 0.86 13.92 -7.19
C ILE A 225 1.53 14.24 -5.85
N VAL A 226 1.68 13.25 -4.98
CA VAL A 226 2.34 13.46 -3.67
C VAL A 226 3.76 13.96 -3.87
N LYS A 227 4.50 13.38 -4.80
CA LYS A 227 5.86 13.82 -5.13
C LYS A 227 5.87 15.25 -5.69
N GLU A 228 4.99 15.56 -6.65
CA GLU A 228 4.88 16.91 -7.26
C GLU A 228 4.64 17.98 -6.20
N VAL A 229 3.71 17.77 -5.28
CA VAL A 229 3.39 18.71 -4.20
C VAL A 229 4.58 18.91 -3.25
N ILE A 230 5.29 17.84 -2.90
CA ILE A 230 6.48 17.92 -2.05
C ILE A 230 7.60 18.72 -2.75
N ASP A 231 7.86 18.41 -4.01
CA ASP A 231 8.89 19.08 -4.80
C ASP A 231 8.58 20.60 -4.93
N GLN A 232 7.29 21.00 -5.00
CA GLN A 232 6.85 22.40 -5.06
C GLN A 232 6.89 23.11 -3.71
N SER A 233 6.74 22.39 -2.60
CA SER A 233 6.69 23.00 -1.26
C SER A 233 8.04 23.45 -0.73
N SER A 234 9.14 23.35 -1.50
CA SER A 234 10.52 23.63 -1.06
C SER A 234 10.93 22.88 0.21
N SER A 235 10.19 21.84 0.57
CA SER A 235 10.45 21.05 1.76
C SER A 235 11.40 19.90 1.43
N TYR A 236 12.42 19.69 2.28
CA TYR A 236 13.33 18.56 2.20
C TYR A 236 12.70 17.26 2.75
N LEU A 237 11.37 17.22 2.86
CA LEU A 237 10.64 16.09 3.43
C LEU A 237 10.56 14.94 2.42
N ASN A 238 11.02 13.80 2.82
CA ASN A 238 10.84 12.58 2.03
C ASN A 238 9.51 11.93 2.43
N ILE A 239 8.40 12.52 1.99
CA ILE A 239 7.05 12.07 2.28
C ILE A 239 6.56 11.19 1.12
N SER A 240 5.92 10.10 1.48
CA SER A 240 5.20 9.21 0.56
C SER A 240 3.77 9.03 1.08
N PRO A 241 2.85 8.52 0.29
CA PRO A 241 1.51 8.19 0.82
C PRO A 241 1.55 7.21 2.02
N HIS A 242 2.54 6.33 2.07
CA HIS A 242 2.74 5.46 3.22
C HIS A 242 3.25 6.22 4.45
N THR A 243 4.10 7.22 4.23
CA THR A 243 4.55 8.13 5.29
C THR A 243 3.37 8.93 5.85
N LEU A 244 2.46 9.47 5.01
CA LEU A 244 1.26 10.19 5.46
C LEU A 244 0.36 9.32 6.34
N ARG A 245 0.16 8.06 5.97
CA ARG A 245 -0.59 7.11 6.79
C ARG A 245 0.11 6.81 8.12
N HIS A 246 1.44 6.67 8.12
CA HIS A 246 2.22 6.48 9.35
C HIS A 246 2.15 7.72 10.24
N THR A 247 2.25 8.91 9.64
CA THR A 247 2.11 10.20 10.34
C THR A 247 0.74 10.34 10.97
N PHE A 248 -0.35 9.98 10.26
CA PHE A 248 -1.70 9.91 10.84
C PHE A 248 -1.72 9.07 12.12
N ALA A 249 -1.19 7.83 12.06
CA ALA A 249 -1.14 6.96 13.23
C ALA A 249 -0.33 7.55 14.38
N SER A 250 0.86 8.09 14.07
CA SER A 250 1.77 8.66 15.08
C SER A 250 1.18 9.89 15.73
N HIS A 251 0.50 10.76 14.97
CA HIS A 251 -0.15 11.95 15.52
C HIS A 251 -1.33 11.60 16.42
N LEU A 252 -2.16 10.62 16.05
CA LEU A 252 -3.23 10.17 16.94
C LEU A 252 -2.67 9.64 18.27
N ILE A 253 -1.63 8.79 18.22
CA ILE A 253 -0.99 8.23 19.42
C ILE A 253 -0.35 9.35 20.26
N SER A 254 0.38 10.28 19.64
CA SER A 254 1.02 11.40 20.37
C SER A 254 0.01 12.33 21.04
N GLN A 255 -1.22 12.39 20.54
CA GLN A 255 -2.32 13.14 21.13
C GLN A 255 -3.13 12.33 22.15
N GLY A 256 -2.69 11.13 22.52
CA GLY A 256 -3.27 10.30 23.56
C GLY A 256 -4.33 9.29 23.10
N ALA A 257 -4.46 9.07 21.77
CA ALA A 257 -5.30 7.98 21.30
C ALA A 257 -4.68 6.64 21.67
N ASP A 258 -5.50 5.68 22.11
CA ASP A 258 -5.00 4.35 22.41
C ASP A 258 -4.58 3.59 21.13
N LEU A 259 -3.54 2.76 21.27
CA LEU A 259 -2.95 2.04 20.16
C LEU A 259 -3.94 1.12 19.45
N ARG A 260 -4.88 0.54 20.18
CA ARG A 260 -5.86 -0.42 19.63
C ARG A 260 -6.88 0.31 18.74
N SER A 261 -7.43 1.44 19.21
CA SER A 261 -8.30 2.30 18.39
C SER A 261 -7.62 2.76 17.10
N VAL A 262 -6.32 3.12 17.17
CA VAL A 262 -5.57 3.51 15.99
C VAL A 262 -5.36 2.33 15.03
N GLN A 263 -5.10 1.13 15.54
CA GLN A 263 -4.97 -0.09 14.72
C GLN A 263 -6.29 -0.46 14.02
N GLU A 264 -7.42 -0.32 14.68
CA GLU A 264 -8.74 -0.56 14.12
C GLU A 264 -9.08 0.47 13.02
N LEU A 265 -8.84 1.76 13.27
CA LEU A 265 -8.98 2.81 12.25
C LEU A 265 -8.14 2.53 11.00
N LEU A 266 -6.95 2.01 11.18
CA LEU A 266 -6.07 1.66 10.07
C LEU A 266 -6.43 0.33 9.40
N GLY A 267 -7.22 -0.54 9.99
CA GLY A 267 -7.55 -1.87 9.47
C GLY A 267 -6.33 -2.79 9.39
N HIS A 268 -5.57 -2.91 10.48
CA HIS A 268 -4.47 -3.86 10.59
C HIS A 268 -5.02 -5.26 10.88
N ALA A 269 -4.88 -6.19 9.93
CA ALA A 269 -5.40 -7.55 10.00
C ALA A 269 -4.61 -8.51 10.92
N HIS A 270 -3.48 -8.09 11.46
CA HIS A 270 -2.61 -8.91 12.28
C HIS A 270 -2.37 -8.30 13.65
N ILE A 271 -3.17 -8.73 14.61
CA ILE A 271 -2.71 -8.89 15.98
C ILE A 271 -2.38 -10.38 16.10
N SER A 272 -1.10 -10.70 16.20
CA SER A 272 -0.68 -12.04 16.57
C SER A 272 -1.22 -12.34 17.96
N SER A 273 -1.97 -13.43 18.04
CA SER A 273 -2.40 -14.16 19.25
C SER A 273 -3.41 -13.51 20.18
N THR A 274 -4.59 -14.11 20.16
CA THR A 274 -5.32 -14.56 21.37
C THR A 274 -5.29 -13.62 22.58
N GLN A 275 -6.16 -12.57 22.55
CA GLN A 275 -6.82 -12.15 23.77
C GLN A 275 -8.13 -11.41 23.45
N ILE A 276 -9.19 -12.09 23.82
CA ILE A 276 -10.51 -11.64 24.31
C ILE A 276 -11.00 -10.28 23.81
N TYR A 277 -12.01 -10.40 22.99
CA TYR A 277 -12.92 -9.41 22.45
C TYR A 277 -13.44 -8.40 23.48
N THR A 278 -13.11 -7.14 23.26
CA THR A 278 -14.04 -6.06 23.58
C THR A 278 -14.22 -5.28 22.30
N ASN A 279 -15.42 -5.33 21.72
CA ASN A 279 -15.81 -4.55 20.57
C ASN A 279 -15.74 -3.07 20.95
N ILE A 280 -14.77 -2.34 20.37
CA ILE A 280 -14.81 -0.88 20.44
C ILE A 280 -16.01 -0.45 19.59
N SER A 281 -16.93 0.31 20.18
CA SER A 281 -18.12 0.77 19.46
C SER A 281 -17.72 1.78 18.36
N LYS A 282 -18.59 1.92 17.34
CA LYS A 282 -18.38 2.96 16.30
C LYS A 282 -18.33 4.36 16.92
N GLU A 283 -19.10 4.58 17.97
CA GLU A 283 -19.18 5.82 18.73
C GLU A 283 -17.85 6.11 19.46
N ASP A 284 -17.23 5.09 20.06
CA ASP A 284 -15.94 5.22 20.71
C ASP A 284 -14.82 5.53 19.70
N LEU A 285 -14.77 4.82 18.57
CA LEU A 285 -13.82 5.12 17.49
C LEU A 285 -13.98 6.55 16.98
N LYS A 286 -15.22 7.01 16.81
CA LYS A 286 -15.53 8.38 16.38
C LYS A 286 -15.06 9.40 17.42
N ARG A 287 -15.31 9.16 18.71
CA ARG A 287 -14.86 10.02 19.82
C ARG A 287 -13.34 10.07 19.88
N HIS A 288 -12.63 8.93 19.80
CA HIS A 288 -11.17 8.88 19.78
C HIS A 288 -10.58 9.64 18.59
N TYR A 289 -11.14 9.46 17.38
CA TYR A 289 -10.71 10.19 16.22
C TYR A 289 -10.89 11.71 16.34
N LEU A 290 -12.09 12.16 16.72
CA LEU A 290 -12.42 13.59 16.83
C LEU A 290 -11.61 14.29 17.93
N ASN A 291 -11.32 13.60 19.04
CA ASN A 291 -10.59 14.17 20.16
C ASN A 291 -9.08 14.23 19.95
N HIS A 292 -8.52 13.34 19.11
CA HIS A 292 -7.07 13.17 19.03
C HIS A 292 -6.47 13.48 17.65
N HIS A 293 -7.27 13.59 16.58
CA HIS A 293 -6.72 13.95 15.29
C HIS A 293 -6.49 15.46 15.17
N PRO A 294 -5.27 15.95 14.81
CA PRO A 294 -4.96 17.40 14.81
C PRO A 294 -5.92 18.24 13.96
N ARG A 295 -6.36 17.71 12.81
CA ARG A 295 -7.29 18.42 11.90
C ARG A 295 -8.76 18.15 12.16
N ALA A 296 -9.13 17.33 13.14
CA ALA A 296 -10.52 17.11 13.56
C ALA A 296 -10.94 18.06 14.68
N ARG A 297 -9.99 18.68 15.38
CA ARG A 297 -10.27 19.71 16.39
C ARG A 297 -10.64 20.99 15.68
N LYS A 298 -11.81 21.59 16.01
CA LYS A 298 -12.12 22.98 15.62
C LYS A 298 -11.09 23.89 16.30
N LYS A 299 -10.41 24.73 15.52
CA LYS A 299 -9.75 25.93 16.09
C LYS A 299 -10.81 26.90 16.54
#